data_905daf2e9c145f8828b8ed29b9ea1c38
#
_entry.id   905daf2e9c145f8828b8ed29b9ea1c38
#
_cell.length_a   1.000
_cell.length_b   1.000
_cell.length_c   1.000
_cell.angle_alpha   90.00
_cell.angle_beta   90.00
_cell.angle_gamma   90.00
#
_symmetry.space_group_name_H-M   'P 1'
#
loop_
_entity.id
_entity.type
_entity.pdbx_description
1 polymer ?
#
loop_
_entity_poly.entity_id
_entity_poly.type
_entity_poly.pdbx_seq_one_letter_code
_entity_poly.pdbx_strand_id
1 'polypeptide(L)'
;MTEQALIKKLEEKAKILRRDAITMIKAGGLGWVGGSFSQADIIATLMFHTMKHDPQNPNLEDRDRLIVSKAHCCETVYAALGESGYFSKEEYQHYGKYGAKLQA
;
A
#
# COMPACT_ATOMS: atom_id res chain seq x y z
N MET A 1 -2.77 -23.64 2.70
CA MET A 1 -3.77 -22.67 3.15
C MET A 1 -5.06 -22.87 2.39
N THR A 2 -6.20 -22.93 3.07
CA THR A 2 -7.49 -23.05 2.41
C THR A 2 -7.84 -21.74 1.71
N GLU A 3 -8.75 -21.83 0.75
CA GLU A 3 -9.25 -20.64 0.07
C GLU A 3 -9.88 -19.65 1.04
N GLN A 4 -10.68 -20.14 1.99
CA GLN A 4 -11.30 -19.28 3.00
C GLN A 4 -10.27 -18.60 3.89
N ALA A 5 -9.22 -19.32 4.28
CA ALA A 5 -8.14 -18.76 5.09
C ALA A 5 -7.37 -17.68 4.32
N LEU A 6 -7.17 -17.88 3.02
CA LEU A 6 -6.53 -16.90 2.16
C LEU A 6 -7.37 -15.63 2.06
N ILE A 7 -8.68 -15.78 1.82
CA ILE A 7 -9.59 -14.63 1.72
C ILE A 7 -9.56 -13.83 3.02
N LYS A 8 -9.64 -14.51 4.16
CA LYS A 8 -9.60 -13.84 5.46
C LYS A 8 -8.30 -13.08 5.67
N LYS A 9 -7.17 -13.68 5.28
CA LYS A 9 -5.87 -13.02 5.36
C LYS A 9 -5.84 -11.74 4.52
N LEU A 10 -6.36 -11.80 3.31
CA LEU A 10 -6.38 -10.63 2.41
C LEU A 10 -7.33 -9.55 2.91
N GLU A 11 -8.46 -9.93 3.50
CA GLU A 11 -9.38 -8.96 4.12
C GLU A 11 -8.69 -8.24 5.28
N GLU A 12 -7.93 -8.95 6.11
CA GLU A 12 -7.17 -8.33 7.19
C GLU A 12 -6.09 -7.38 6.66
N LYS A 13 -5.42 -7.76 5.56
CA LYS A 13 -4.46 -6.88 4.92
C LYS A 13 -5.12 -5.60 4.40
N ALA A 14 -6.30 -5.72 3.78
CA ALA A 14 -7.03 -4.54 3.30
C ALA A 14 -7.39 -3.59 4.44
N LYS A 15 -7.77 -4.11 5.59
CA LYS A 15 -8.03 -3.29 6.78
C LYS A 15 -6.78 -2.56 7.24
N ILE A 16 -5.64 -3.24 7.23
CA ILE A 16 -4.36 -2.64 7.60
C ILE A 16 -4.01 -1.51 6.62
N LEU A 17 -4.21 -1.72 5.32
CA LEU A 17 -3.95 -0.69 4.31
C LEU A 17 -4.82 0.54 4.53
N ARG A 18 -6.09 0.35 4.88
CA ARG A 18 -6.99 1.46 5.17
C ARG A 18 -6.53 2.23 6.41
N ARG A 19 -6.14 1.51 7.45
CA ARG A 19 -5.61 2.13 8.68
C ARG A 19 -4.34 2.93 8.39
N ASP A 20 -3.42 2.36 7.63
CA ASP A 20 -2.18 3.02 7.28
C ASP A 20 -2.44 4.27 6.41
N ALA A 21 -3.39 4.18 5.49
CA ALA A 21 -3.77 5.32 4.67
C ALA A 21 -4.28 6.49 5.52
N ILE A 22 -5.14 6.20 6.50
CA ILE A 22 -5.64 7.22 7.44
C ILE A 22 -4.48 7.80 8.24
N THR A 23 -3.55 6.97 8.68
CA THR A 23 -2.37 7.43 9.42
C THR A 23 -1.58 8.44 8.60
N MET A 24 -1.33 8.15 7.32
CA MET A 24 -0.62 9.05 6.42
C MET A 24 -1.40 10.35 6.20
N ILE A 25 -2.67 10.25 5.88
CA ILE A 25 -3.52 11.41 5.61
C ILE A 25 -3.56 12.34 6.83
N LYS A 26 -3.70 11.77 8.02
CA LYS A 26 -3.69 12.54 9.26
C LYS A 26 -2.34 13.22 9.47
N ALA A 27 -1.24 12.51 9.25
CA ALA A 27 0.11 13.06 9.44
C ALA A 27 0.41 14.18 8.45
N GLY A 28 0.01 14.01 7.19
CA GLY A 28 0.29 14.97 6.13
C GLY A 28 -0.72 16.10 6.01
N GLY A 29 -1.92 15.92 6.55
CA GLY A 29 -2.99 16.90 6.46
C GLY A 29 -3.62 17.00 5.08
N LEU A 30 -3.42 15.99 4.23
CA LEU A 30 -3.97 15.95 2.88
C LEU A 30 -4.12 14.50 2.43
N GLY A 31 -5.03 14.27 1.48
CA GLY A 31 -5.22 12.94 0.92
C GLY A 31 -6.66 12.70 0.49
N TRP A 32 -6.88 11.56 -0.15
CA TRP A 32 -8.15 11.16 -0.74
C TRP A 32 -8.62 9.86 -0.11
N VAL A 33 -9.37 9.96 0.99
CA VAL A 33 -9.84 8.79 1.77
C VAL A 33 -10.69 7.85 0.92
N GLY A 34 -11.69 8.41 0.22
CA GLY A 34 -12.63 7.59 -0.55
C GLY A 34 -11.95 6.77 -1.64
N GLY A 35 -11.08 7.41 -2.41
CA GLY A 35 -10.37 6.74 -3.50
C GLY A 35 -9.38 5.70 -2.99
N SER A 36 -8.67 6.02 -1.91
CA SER A 36 -7.74 5.07 -1.29
C SER A 36 -8.48 3.87 -0.70
N PHE A 37 -9.60 4.11 -0.03
CA PHE A 37 -10.40 3.03 0.56
C PHE A 37 -11.02 2.14 -0.51
N SER A 38 -11.49 2.71 -1.62
CA SER A 38 -12.17 1.94 -2.66
C SER A 38 -11.24 0.94 -3.36
N GLN A 39 -9.95 1.21 -3.38
CA GLN A 39 -8.99 0.32 -4.05
C GLN A 39 -8.24 -0.61 -3.07
N ALA A 40 -8.47 -0.49 -1.77
CA ALA A 40 -7.68 -1.22 -0.78
C ALA A 40 -7.74 -2.74 -0.95
N ASP A 41 -8.92 -3.28 -1.22
CA ASP A 41 -9.06 -4.74 -1.41
C ASP A 41 -8.34 -5.21 -2.67
N ILE A 42 -8.39 -4.44 -3.74
CA ILE A 42 -7.69 -4.75 -4.99
C ILE A 42 -6.17 -4.71 -4.76
N ILE A 43 -5.68 -3.65 -4.14
CA ILE A 43 -4.25 -3.48 -3.87
C ILE A 43 -3.75 -4.60 -2.94
N ALA A 44 -4.51 -4.92 -1.89
CA ALA A 44 -4.13 -6.00 -0.97
C ALA A 44 -4.02 -7.33 -1.71
N THR A 45 -4.98 -7.65 -2.56
CA THR A 45 -4.97 -8.90 -3.32
C THR A 45 -3.78 -8.97 -4.27
N LEU A 46 -3.52 -7.90 -5.00
CA LEU A 46 -2.40 -7.84 -5.93
C LEU A 46 -1.06 -7.96 -5.20
N MET A 47 -0.83 -7.15 -4.19
CA MET A 47 0.47 -7.05 -3.53
C MET A 47 0.79 -8.23 -2.62
N PHE A 48 -0.23 -8.84 -1.99
CA PHE A 48 0.01 -9.89 -1.00
C PHE A 48 -0.34 -11.30 -1.47
N HIS A 49 -0.81 -11.44 -2.70
CA HIS A 49 -1.15 -12.76 -3.24
C HIS A 49 -0.77 -12.93 -4.72
N THR A 50 -1.27 -12.07 -5.60
CA THR A 50 -1.20 -12.30 -7.05
C THR A 50 0.16 -11.97 -7.65
N MET A 51 0.73 -10.84 -7.26
CA MET A 51 1.94 -10.31 -7.91
C MET A 51 3.20 -11.00 -7.43
N LYS A 52 4.09 -11.25 -8.38
CA LYS A 52 5.45 -11.69 -8.09
C LYS A 52 6.31 -10.45 -7.86
N HIS A 53 6.74 -10.24 -6.64
CA HIS A 53 7.65 -9.15 -6.29
C HIS A 53 8.38 -9.53 -5.01
N ASP A 54 9.52 -8.87 -4.77
CA ASP A 54 10.36 -9.17 -3.61
C ASP A 54 10.96 -7.87 -3.07
N PRO A 55 10.58 -7.44 -1.86
CA PRO A 55 11.13 -6.22 -1.27
C PRO A 55 12.64 -6.31 -1.00
N GLN A 56 13.20 -7.53 -0.88
CA GLN A 56 14.63 -7.73 -0.73
C GLN A 56 15.39 -7.58 -2.05
N ASN A 57 14.66 -7.70 -3.17
CA ASN A 57 15.22 -7.52 -4.50
C ASN A 57 14.21 -6.76 -5.37
N PRO A 58 14.04 -5.44 -5.11
CA PRO A 58 12.99 -4.66 -5.78
C PRO A 58 13.18 -4.54 -7.30
N ASN A 59 14.37 -4.83 -7.80
CA ASN A 59 14.68 -4.78 -9.23
C ASN A 59 14.65 -6.16 -9.89
N LEU A 60 14.02 -7.14 -9.25
CA LEU A 60 13.88 -8.48 -9.83
C LEU A 60 13.33 -8.39 -11.25
N GLU A 61 14.07 -8.96 -12.21
CA GLU A 61 13.81 -8.76 -13.62
C GLU A 61 12.43 -9.27 -14.06
N ASP A 62 12.04 -10.42 -13.56
CA ASP A 62 10.76 -11.05 -13.92
C ASP A 62 9.63 -10.71 -12.92
N ARG A 63 9.77 -9.62 -12.19
CA ARG A 63 8.72 -9.16 -11.28
C ARG A 63 7.50 -8.68 -12.04
N ASP A 64 6.34 -8.79 -11.42
CA ASP A 64 5.13 -8.14 -11.91
C ASP A 64 5.20 -6.63 -11.63
N ARG A 65 4.58 -5.86 -12.48
CA ARG A 65 4.59 -4.40 -12.38
C ARG A 65 3.18 -3.88 -12.24
N LEU A 66 2.99 -3.00 -11.26
CA LEU A 66 1.71 -2.36 -10.98
C LEU A 66 1.78 -0.91 -11.40
N ILE A 67 0.84 -0.50 -12.24
CA ILE A 67 0.72 0.90 -12.66
C ILE A 67 -0.63 1.41 -12.17
N VAL A 68 -0.61 2.51 -11.41
CA VAL A 68 -1.80 3.09 -10.80
C VAL A 68 -2.08 4.43 -11.46
N SER A 69 -3.17 4.51 -12.22
CA SER A 69 -3.54 5.75 -12.92
C SER A 69 -4.21 6.77 -12.01
N LYS A 70 -4.75 6.36 -10.87
CA LYS A 70 -5.33 7.29 -9.88
C LYS A 70 -4.26 7.70 -8.87
N ALA A 71 -3.28 8.46 -9.35
CA ALA A 71 -2.14 8.86 -8.54
C ALA A 71 -2.54 9.64 -7.28
N HIS A 72 -3.66 10.35 -7.33
CA HIS A 72 -4.19 11.07 -6.17
C HIS A 72 -4.65 10.16 -5.03
N CYS A 73 -4.74 8.85 -5.26
CA CYS A 73 -5.12 7.85 -4.25
C CYS A 73 -3.92 6.98 -3.90
N CYS A 74 -2.76 7.59 -3.72
CA CYS A 74 -1.50 6.88 -3.54
C CYS A 74 -1.32 6.27 -2.14
N GLU A 75 -2.13 6.66 -1.15
CA GLU A 75 -1.90 6.25 0.23
C GLU A 75 -1.97 4.74 0.43
N THR A 76 -2.95 4.06 -0.16
CA THR A 76 -3.02 2.59 -0.04
C THR A 76 -1.90 1.89 -0.78
N VAL A 77 -1.40 2.47 -1.86
CA VAL A 77 -0.23 1.94 -2.58
C VAL A 77 1.01 2.04 -1.69
N TYR A 78 1.23 3.19 -1.09
CA TYR A 78 2.34 3.38 -0.13
C TYR A 78 2.21 2.44 1.05
N ALA A 79 0.98 2.27 1.58
CA ALA A 79 0.71 1.35 2.67
C ALA A 79 1.11 -0.08 2.30
N ALA A 80 0.74 -0.52 1.10
CA ALA A 80 1.08 -1.87 0.63
C ALA A 80 2.58 -2.05 0.48
N LEU A 81 3.28 -1.04 0.00
CA LEU A 81 4.74 -1.08 -0.13
C LEU A 81 5.41 -1.13 1.25
N GLY A 82 4.93 -0.32 2.19
CA GLY A 82 5.46 -0.32 3.56
C GLY A 82 5.19 -1.63 4.29
N GLU A 83 3.97 -2.17 4.16
CA GLU A 83 3.62 -3.45 4.78
C GLU A 83 4.38 -4.61 4.14
N SER A 84 4.77 -4.49 2.87
CA SER A 84 5.60 -5.49 2.19
C SER A 84 7.07 -5.41 2.61
N GLY A 85 7.52 -4.28 3.14
CA GLY A 85 8.89 -4.12 3.60
C GLY A 85 9.81 -3.35 2.65
N TYR A 86 9.26 -2.60 1.68
CA TYR A 86 10.08 -1.82 0.75
C TYR A 86 10.71 -0.59 1.40
N PHE A 87 10.11 -0.09 2.48
CA PHE A 87 10.66 1.01 3.28
C PHE A 87 10.13 0.91 4.70
N SER A 88 10.71 1.71 5.61
CA SER A 88 10.27 1.74 7.01
C SER A 88 8.90 2.39 7.14
N LYS A 89 8.02 1.81 7.94
CA LYS A 89 6.70 2.38 8.22
C LYS A 89 6.76 3.74 8.91
N GLU A 90 7.91 4.12 9.45
CA GLU A 90 8.11 5.47 9.98
C GLU A 90 7.88 6.54 8.92
N GLU A 91 8.08 6.21 7.64
CA GLU A 91 7.86 7.14 6.54
C GLU A 91 6.41 7.62 6.46
N TYR A 92 5.45 6.84 6.98
CA TYR A 92 4.04 7.26 7.01
C TYR A 92 3.84 8.56 7.77
N GLN A 93 4.62 8.79 8.83
CA GLN A 93 4.50 9.98 9.65
C GLN A 93 5.00 11.25 8.94
N HIS A 94 5.75 11.08 7.87
CA HIS A 94 6.31 12.19 7.10
C HIS A 94 5.60 12.42 5.76
N TYR A 95 4.51 11.68 5.54
CA TYR A 95 3.77 11.72 4.28
C TYR A 95 3.40 13.15 3.89
N GLY A 96 3.70 13.51 2.65
CA GLY A 96 3.35 14.81 2.09
C GLY A 96 4.20 15.98 2.58
N LYS A 97 5.15 15.75 3.47
CA LYS A 97 6.01 16.80 3.99
C LYS A 97 7.18 17.06 3.05
N TYR A 98 7.67 18.29 3.07
CA TYR A 98 8.78 18.68 2.21
C TYR A 98 9.99 17.78 2.47
N GLY A 99 10.55 17.24 1.40
CA GLY A 99 11.74 16.37 1.47
C GLY A 99 11.47 14.93 1.86
N ALA A 100 10.21 14.57 2.18
CA ALA A 100 9.87 13.20 2.53
C ALA A 100 9.86 12.29 1.30
N LYS A 101 10.08 11.00 1.52
CA LYS A 101 10.02 9.99 0.43
C LYS A 101 8.61 9.86 -0.14
N LEU A 102 7.60 9.94 0.71
CA LEU A 102 6.22 9.72 0.31
C LEU A 102 5.53 11.06 0.08
N GLN A 103 5.19 11.32 -1.16
CA GLN A 103 4.56 12.56 -1.57
C GLN A 103 3.14 12.31 -2.06
N ALA A 104 2.25 13.22 -1.79
CA ALA A 104 0.87 13.14 -2.26
C ALA A 104 0.75 13.44 -3.75
#